data_6d11da2efbd335e6a60be508ddf167df
#
_entry.id   6d11da2efbd335e6a60be508ddf167df
#
_cell.length_a   1.000
_cell.length_b   1.000
_cell.length_c   1.000
_cell.angle_alpha   90.00
_cell.angle_beta   90.00
_cell.angle_gamma   90.00
#
_symmetry.space_group_name_H-M   'P 1'
#
loop_
_entity.id
_entity.type
_entity.pdbx_description
1 polymer ?
#
loop_
_entity_poly.entity_id
_entity_poly.type
_entity_poly.pdbx_seq_one_letter_code
_entity_poly.pdbx_strand_id
1 'polypeptide(L)'
;MSSQLEQLKAVTTVVADTGDFEAINEYKPQDATTNPSLILNAIQIEKYRPLAAEAVSWAKAQSSDAAEVVTKAADKLAVLIGSKLMEQVPGLVSTEVDARLSFDTQATVDKALELVALYKEQGIDTSRVLIKIASTWEGIQAAKVLEAQGIRCNLTLVFAFAQARACAEVGAYLISPFVGRILDWYKAQDASADFDGANDPGVKSVTHIYNYFKKHGYDTIVMGASFRNIGEIQELAGCDRLTISPKLLAELAATDAPLTQKLLPATEKAEAPAAMTEQAFRWEMNEDAMATEKLSQGIRQFAIDQEKLESILSELV
;
A
#
# COMPACT_ATOMS: atom_id res chain seq x y z
N MET A 1 -20.52 13.31 21.40
CA MET A 1 -20.62 12.95 19.96
C MET A 1 -19.68 11.77 19.72
N SER A 2 -19.91 10.94 18.70
CA SER A 2 -18.94 9.90 18.35
C SER A 2 -17.65 10.56 17.82
N SER A 3 -16.49 9.95 18.08
CA SER A 3 -15.21 10.46 17.58
C SER A 3 -15.18 10.54 16.05
N GLN A 4 -14.29 11.33 15.49
CA GLN A 4 -14.13 11.38 14.02
C GLN A 4 -13.70 10.03 13.44
N LEU A 5 -12.96 9.21 14.19
CA LEU A 5 -12.63 7.84 13.76
C LEU A 5 -13.91 7.00 13.57
N GLU A 6 -14.83 7.03 14.51
CA GLU A 6 -16.09 6.27 14.38
C GLU A 6 -17.02 6.83 13.28
N GLN A 7 -17.01 8.14 13.09
CA GLN A 7 -17.73 8.77 11.97
C GLN A 7 -17.10 8.38 10.61
N LEU A 8 -15.77 8.33 10.52
CA LEU A 8 -15.05 7.89 9.31
C LEU A 8 -15.36 6.44 8.97
N LYS A 9 -15.37 5.53 9.95
CA LYS A 9 -15.70 4.11 9.74
C LYS A 9 -17.11 3.90 9.17
N ALA A 10 -18.02 4.85 9.37
CA ALA A 10 -19.38 4.76 8.82
C ALA A 10 -19.45 5.04 7.30
N VAL A 11 -18.44 5.70 6.72
CA VAL A 11 -18.43 6.14 5.31
C VAL A 11 -17.22 5.66 4.52
N THR A 12 -16.20 5.12 5.19
CA THR A 12 -14.93 4.69 4.59
C THR A 12 -14.42 3.44 5.31
N THR A 13 -13.89 2.47 4.58
CA THR A 13 -13.19 1.35 5.20
C THR A 13 -11.85 1.82 5.74
N VAL A 14 -11.69 1.79 7.06
CA VAL A 14 -10.44 2.18 7.73
C VAL A 14 -9.46 1.01 7.74
N VAL A 15 -8.25 1.28 7.27
CA VAL A 15 -7.14 0.34 7.16
C VAL A 15 -6.00 0.84 8.04
N ALA A 16 -5.30 -0.05 8.76
CA ALA A 16 -4.12 0.33 9.54
C ALA A 16 -2.85 0.20 8.72
N ASP A 17 -2.02 1.23 8.72
CA ASP A 17 -0.69 1.24 8.10
C ASP A 17 0.36 1.03 9.19
N THR A 18 0.65 -0.23 9.54
CA THR A 18 1.56 -0.57 10.66
C THR A 18 2.05 -2.01 10.60
N GLY A 19 3.24 -2.24 11.15
CA GLY A 19 3.74 -3.58 11.51
C GLY A 19 3.60 -3.89 13.00
N ASP A 20 3.04 -2.98 13.80
CA ASP A 20 2.78 -3.20 15.23
C ASP A 20 1.36 -3.75 15.45
N PHE A 21 1.29 -5.04 15.79
CA PHE A 21 0.03 -5.76 15.97
C PHE A 21 -0.82 -5.23 17.14
N GLU A 22 -0.21 -4.69 18.18
CA GLU A 22 -0.95 -4.19 19.35
C GLU A 22 -1.63 -2.86 19.07
N ALA A 23 -0.99 -1.99 18.29
CA ALA A 23 -1.57 -0.71 17.88
C ALA A 23 -2.88 -0.90 17.08
N ILE A 24 -3.06 -2.05 16.43
CA ILE A 24 -4.27 -2.37 15.67
C ILE A 24 -5.47 -2.62 16.58
N ASN A 25 -5.27 -3.32 17.72
CA ASN A 25 -6.35 -3.75 18.60
C ASN A 25 -7.14 -2.57 19.18
N GLU A 26 -6.48 -1.44 19.41
CA GLU A 26 -7.10 -0.25 19.98
C GLU A 26 -8.12 0.38 19.02
N TYR A 27 -7.79 0.46 17.73
CA TYR A 27 -8.61 1.20 16.75
C TYR A 27 -9.53 0.32 15.91
N LYS A 28 -9.40 -1.01 15.99
CA LYS A 28 -10.21 -2.00 15.29
C LYS A 28 -10.43 -1.67 13.80
N PRO A 29 -9.34 -1.54 13.01
CA PRO A 29 -9.46 -1.34 11.58
C PRO A 29 -10.01 -2.59 10.90
N GLN A 30 -10.55 -2.43 9.68
CA GLN A 30 -11.05 -3.54 8.88
C GLN A 30 -9.92 -4.36 8.26
N ASP A 31 -8.87 -3.69 7.76
CA ASP A 31 -7.75 -4.27 7.03
C ASP A 31 -6.43 -3.72 7.58
N ALA A 32 -5.30 -4.29 7.13
CA ALA A 32 -3.97 -3.77 7.42
C ALA A 32 -3.06 -3.79 6.19
N THR A 33 -2.11 -2.86 6.15
CA THR A 33 -1.06 -2.81 5.13
C THR A 33 0.32 -2.85 5.76
N THR A 34 1.24 -3.54 5.09
CA THR A 34 2.66 -3.52 5.41
C THR A 34 3.48 -2.99 4.23
N ASN A 35 4.75 -2.75 4.48
CA ASN A 35 5.78 -2.45 3.50
C ASN A 35 7.16 -2.75 4.13
N PRO A 36 8.27 -2.74 3.36
CA PRO A 36 9.59 -3.05 3.91
C PRO A 36 9.99 -2.20 5.11
N SER A 37 9.66 -0.91 5.11
CA SER A 37 9.96 -0.01 6.23
C SER A 37 9.21 -0.39 7.52
N LEU A 38 7.94 -0.79 7.38
CA LEU A 38 7.12 -1.22 8.53
C LEU A 38 7.59 -2.56 9.09
N ILE A 39 8.02 -3.49 8.23
CA ILE A 39 8.60 -4.77 8.65
C ILE A 39 9.93 -4.53 9.38
N LEU A 40 10.82 -3.70 8.82
CA LEU A 40 12.07 -3.31 9.47
C LEU A 40 11.84 -2.69 10.84
N ASN A 41 10.86 -1.80 10.97
CA ASN A 41 10.51 -1.19 12.25
C ASN A 41 9.93 -2.22 13.24
N ALA A 42 9.09 -3.13 12.77
CA ALA A 42 8.47 -4.15 13.62
C ALA A 42 9.52 -5.05 14.31
N ILE A 43 10.55 -5.50 13.58
CA ILE A 43 11.58 -6.37 14.19
C ILE A 43 12.52 -5.65 15.16
N GLN A 44 12.52 -4.31 15.20
CA GLN A 44 13.23 -3.55 16.23
C GLN A 44 12.49 -3.59 17.58
N ILE A 45 11.20 -3.93 17.57
CA ILE A 45 10.42 -4.14 18.79
C ILE A 45 10.80 -5.52 19.38
N GLU A 46 11.31 -5.53 20.60
CA GLU A 46 11.90 -6.72 21.22
C GLU A 46 11.00 -7.97 21.16
N LYS A 47 9.71 -7.79 21.41
CA LYS A 47 8.70 -8.87 21.38
C LYS A 47 8.51 -9.53 20.00
N TYR A 48 8.92 -8.88 18.90
CA TYR A 48 8.77 -9.41 17.53
C TYR A 48 10.08 -10.01 16.98
N ARG A 49 11.21 -9.81 17.66
CA ARG A 49 12.50 -10.43 17.29
C ARG A 49 12.45 -11.95 17.11
N PRO A 50 11.68 -12.71 17.91
CA PRO A 50 11.56 -14.16 17.71
C PRO A 50 11.05 -14.55 16.32
N LEU A 51 10.25 -13.70 15.64
CA LEU A 51 9.79 -13.95 14.27
C LEU A 51 10.95 -13.93 13.26
N ALA A 52 11.96 -13.08 13.46
CA ALA A 52 13.15 -13.05 12.62
C ALA A 52 13.97 -14.34 12.78
N ALA A 53 14.15 -14.82 14.03
CA ALA A 53 14.84 -16.08 14.31
C ALA A 53 14.09 -17.29 13.73
N GLU A 54 12.76 -17.30 13.81
CA GLU A 54 11.90 -18.32 13.19
C GLU A 54 12.08 -18.33 11.66
N ALA A 55 12.02 -17.17 11.03
CA ALA A 55 12.18 -17.02 9.58
C ALA A 55 13.54 -17.53 9.11
N VAL A 56 14.63 -17.18 9.81
CA VAL A 56 15.99 -17.65 9.51
C VAL A 56 16.12 -19.17 9.71
N SER A 57 15.56 -19.71 10.80
CA SER A 57 15.57 -21.16 11.05
C SER A 57 14.86 -21.94 9.96
N TRP A 58 13.69 -21.44 9.51
CA TRP A 58 12.96 -22.01 8.38
C TRP A 58 13.78 -21.94 7.08
N ALA A 59 14.40 -20.81 6.79
CA ALA A 59 15.17 -20.60 5.55
C ALA A 59 16.44 -21.49 5.50
N LYS A 60 17.14 -21.70 6.64
CA LYS A 60 18.26 -22.64 6.77
C LYS A 60 17.89 -24.09 6.45
N ALA A 61 16.64 -24.47 6.66
CA ALA A 61 16.16 -25.79 6.27
C ALA A 61 15.88 -25.91 4.76
N GLN A 62 15.80 -24.78 4.04
CA GLN A 62 15.49 -24.72 2.60
C GLN A 62 16.75 -24.59 1.72
N SER A 63 17.85 -24.01 2.26
CA SER A 63 19.09 -23.79 1.52
C SER A 63 20.30 -23.79 2.45
N SER A 64 21.45 -24.17 1.88
CA SER A 64 22.76 -24.04 2.53
C SER A 64 23.55 -22.80 2.05
N ASP A 65 23.07 -22.10 1.02
CA ASP A 65 23.65 -20.86 0.54
C ASP A 65 23.21 -19.68 1.42
N ALA A 66 24.18 -18.98 2.03
CA ALA A 66 23.89 -17.92 2.99
C ALA A 66 23.08 -16.75 2.40
N ALA A 67 23.34 -16.37 1.14
CA ALA A 67 22.61 -15.29 0.48
C ALA A 67 21.17 -15.70 0.19
N GLU A 68 20.97 -16.94 -0.27
CA GLU A 68 19.63 -17.49 -0.49
C GLU A 68 18.84 -17.63 0.83
N VAL A 69 19.52 -18.04 1.92
CA VAL A 69 18.92 -18.11 3.26
C VAL A 69 18.41 -16.74 3.69
N VAL A 70 19.19 -15.66 3.51
CA VAL A 70 18.76 -14.30 3.87
C VAL A 70 17.54 -13.86 3.07
N THR A 71 17.54 -14.07 1.76
CA THR A 71 16.42 -13.71 0.88
C THR A 71 15.12 -14.46 1.29
N LYS A 72 15.24 -15.78 1.47
CA LYS A 72 14.09 -16.61 1.91
C LYS A 72 13.60 -16.23 3.31
N ALA A 73 14.52 -15.88 4.22
CA ALA A 73 14.17 -15.42 5.56
C ALA A 73 13.42 -14.10 5.53
N ALA A 74 13.79 -13.15 4.65
CA ALA A 74 13.09 -11.89 4.50
C ALA A 74 11.64 -12.10 4.00
N ASP A 75 11.43 -12.94 2.98
CA ASP A 75 10.11 -13.31 2.49
C ASP A 75 9.27 -14.01 3.57
N LYS A 76 9.86 -15.00 4.27
CA LYS A 76 9.18 -15.71 5.36
C LYS A 76 8.80 -14.76 6.49
N LEU A 77 9.66 -13.84 6.86
CA LEU A 77 9.38 -12.84 7.90
C LEU A 77 8.21 -11.92 7.51
N ALA A 78 8.18 -11.46 6.26
CA ALA A 78 7.06 -10.66 5.76
C ALA A 78 5.73 -11.41 5.87
N VAL A 79 5.72 -12.70 5.54
CA VAL A 79 4.54 -13.58 5.66
C VAL A 79 4.18 -13.83 7.13
N LEU A 80 5.14 -14.05 8.02
CA LEU A 80 4.89 -14.23 9.45
C LEU A 80 4.25 -12.98 10.06
N ILE A 81 4.77 -11.79 9.75
CA ILE A 81 4.20 -10.51 10.19
C ILE A 81 2.79 -10.33 9.62
N GLY A 82 2.61 -10.56 8.31
CA GLY A 82 1.29 -10.50 7.67
C GLY A 82 0.28 -11.45 8.29
N SER A 83 0.70 -12.67 8.63
CA SER A 83 -0.14 -13.67 9.31
C SER A 83 -0.56 -13.20 10.70
N LYS A 84 0.36 -12.59 11.47
CA LYS A 84 0.03 -12.02 12.79
C LYS A 84 -0.94 -10.84 12.69
N LEU A 85 -0.80 -10.01 11.65
CA LEU A 85 -1.77 -8.94 11.39
C LEU A 85 -3.16 -9.49 11.05
N MET A 86 -3.25 -10.60 10.31
CA MET A 86 -4.53 -11.26 10.00
C MET A 86 -5.25 -11.84 11.21
N GLU A 87 -4.53 -12.14 12.30
CA GLU A 87 -5.15 -12.50 13.57
C GLU A 87 -5.87 -11.31 14.24
N GLN A 88 -5.49 -10.07 13.88
CA GLN A 88 -5.96 -8.83 14.51
C GLN A 88 -7.03 -8.10 13.69
N VAL A 89 -7.10 -8.32 12.39
CA VAL A 89 -8.06 -7.67 11.50
C VAL A 89 -9.01 -8.68 10.88
N PRO A 90 -10.31 -8.35 10.69
CA PRO A 90 -11.26 -9.28 10.09
C PRO A 90 -11.10 -9.40 8.56
N GLY A 91 -10.49 -8.42 7.91
CA GLY A 91 -10.45 -8.28 6.46
C GLY A 91 -9.11 -8.70 5.84
N LEU A 92 -8.54 -7.82 5.02
CA LEU A 92 -7.41 -8.10 4.14
C LEU A 92 -6.09 -7.59 4.72
N VAL A 93 -4.99 -8.24 4.35
CA VAL A 93 -3.64 -7.78 4.65
C VAL A 93 -2.83 -7.70 3.36
N SER A 94 -2.12 -6.57 3.17
CA SER A 94 -1.21 -6.37 2.04
C SER A 94 0.23 -6.70 2.42
N THR A 95 0.89 -7.55 1.63
CA THR A 95 2.31 -7.89 1.72
C THR A 95 3.01 -7.54 0.43
N GLU A 96 4.10 -6.77 0.51
CA GLU A 96 4.76 -6.18 -0.64
C GLU A 96 5.88 -7.09 -1.17
N VAL A 97 5.96 -7.22 -2.50
CA VAL A 97 7.11 -7.85 -3.19
C VAL A 97 8.35 -6.94 -3.08
N ASP A 98 9.51 -7.54 -3.24
CA ASP A 98 10.79 -6.79 -3.24
C ASP A 98 10.77 -5.65 -4.26
N ALA A 99 11.02 -4.41 -3.80
CA ALA A 99 11.01 -3.22 -4.65
C ALA A 99 12.07 -3.25 -5.76
N ARG A 100 13.14 -4.04 -5.59
CA ARG A 100 14.18 -4.23 -6.63
C ARG A 100 13.65 -4.92 -7.88
N LEU A 101 12.48 -5.59 -7.79
CA LEU A 101 11.80 -6.25 -8.91
C LEU A 101 10.87 -5.32 -9.70
N SER A 102 10.76 -4.05 -9.32
CA SER A 102 9.77 -3.09 -9.87
C SER A 102 9.82 -2.91 -11.38
N PHE A 103 10.92 -3.25 -12.04
CA PHE A 103 11.13 -3.12 -13.49
C PHE A 103 11.25 -4.48 -14.21
N ASP A 104 10.86 -5.58 -13.54
CA ASP A 104 10.85 -6.94 -14.10
C ASP A 104 9.48 -7.59 -13.82
N THR A 105 8.66 -7.67 -14.86
CA THR A 105 7.31 -8.23 -14.77
C THR A 105 7.33 -9.70 -14.34
N GLN A 106 8.20 -10.52 -14.94
CA GLN A 106 8.22 -11.95 -14.64
C GLN A 106 8.73 -12.22 -13.24
N ALA A 107 9.83 -11.58 -12.84
CA ALA A 107 10.37 -11.73 -11.49
C ALA A 107 9.38 -11.25 -10.41
N THR A 108 8.60 -10.20 -10.70
CA THR A 108 7.53 -9.73 -9.81
C THR A 108 6.41 -10.77 -9.67
N VAL A 109 5.98 -11.40 -10.78
CA VAL A 109 4.98 -12.48 -10.76
C VAL A 109 5.50 -13.68 -9.97
N ASP A 110 6.73 -14.12 -10.23
CA ASP A 110 7.32 -15.27 -9.55
C ASP A 110 7.42 -15.02 -8.04
N LYS A 111 7.88 -13.85 -7.61
CA LYS A 111 7.95 -13.45 -6.19
C LYS A 111 6.56 -13.41 -5.55
N ALA A 112 5.55 -12.89 -6.25
CA ALA A 112 4.18 -12.88 -5.76
C ALA A 112 3.63 -14.30 -5.51
N LEU A 113 3.90 -15.23 -6.43
CA LEU A 113 3.52 -16.64 -6.30
C LEU A 113 4.24 -17.32 -5.13
N GLU A 114 5.52 -17.02 -4.91
CA GLU A 114 6.29 -17.49 -3.73
C GLU A 114 5.66 -17.01 -2.43
N LEU A 115 5.32 -15.72 -2.30
CA LEU A 115 4.66 -15.18 -1.11
C LEU A 115 3.30 -15.82 -0.85
N VAL A 116 2.49 -16.02 -1.89
CA VAL A 116 1.19 -16.71 -1.79
C VAL A 116 1.37 -18.16 -1.33
N ALA A 117 2.40 -18.86 -1.83
CA ALA A 117 2.71 -20.21 -1.40
C ALA A 117 3.11 -20.26 0.09
N LEU A 118 3.93 -19.30 0.55
CA LEU A 118 4.31 -19.19 1.97
C LEU A 118 3.11 -18.92 2.88
N TYR A 119 2.13 -18.12 2.45
CA TYR A 119 0.88 -17.92 3.18
C TYR A 119 0.06 -19.21 3.27
N LYS A 120 -0.03 -19.98 2.18
CA LYS A 120 -0.70 -21.30 2.19
C LYS A 120 -0.02 -22.28 3.13
N GLU A 121 1.32 -22.29 3.15
CA GLU A 121 2.11 -23.12 4.08
C GLU A 121 1.84 -22.76 5.54
N GLN A 122 1.55 -21.48 5.84
CA GLN A 122 1.10 -21.02 7.15
C GLN A 122 -0.37 -21.34 7.47
N GLY A 123 -1.10 -22.01 6.59
CA GLY A 123 -2.53 -22.29 6.76
C GLY A 123 -3.43 -21.08 6.60
N ILE A 124 -2.94 -20.00 5.99
CA ILE A 124 -3.70 -18.76 5.78
C ILE A 124 -4.59 -18.89 4.55
N ASP A 125 -5.83 -18.44 4.66
CA ASP A 125 -6.72 -18.24 3.51
C ASP A 125 -6.20 -17.10 2.63
N THR A 126 -5.64 -17.45 1.47
CA THR A 126 -5.04 -16.50 0.55
C THR A 126 -6.03 -15.52 -0.09
N SER A 127 -7.34 -15.76 0.03
CA SER A 127 -8.35 -14.78 -0.35
C SER A 127 -8.30 -13.50 0.51
N ARG A 128 -7.62 -13.56 1.66
CA ARG A 128 -7.38 -12.44 2.56
C ARG A 128 -6.04 -11.73 2.32
N VAL A 129 -5.24 -12.20 1.37
CA VAL A 129 -3.92 -11.64 1.04
C VAL A 129 -4.04 -10.74 -0.18
N LEU A 130 -3.49 -9.53 -0.10
CA LEU A 130 -3.21 -8.68 -1.25
C LEU A 130 -1.70 -8.65 -1.48
N ILE A 131 -1.27 -8.97 -2.68
CA ILE A 131 0.13 -8.78 -3.07
C ILE A 131 0.33 -7.32 -3.47
N LYS A 132 1.22 -6.63 -2.76
CA LYS A 132 1.48 -5.21 -2.96
C LYS A 132 2.66 -5.03 -3.91
N ILE A 133 2.48 -4.22 -4.96
CA ILE A 133 3.40 -4.08 -6.09
C ILE A 133 3.52 -2.59 -6.44
N ALA A 134 4.74 -2.09 -6.68
CA ALA A 134 4.96 -0.73 -7.17
C ALA A 134 4.31 -0.52 -8.55
N SER A 135 3.65 0.62 -8.75
CA SER A 135 2.90 0.94 -9.98
C SER A 135 3.82 1.47 -11.08
N THR A 136 4.86 0.71 -11.43
CA THR A 136 5.58 0.83 -12.69
C THR A 136 4.75 0.19 -13.81
N TRP A 137 5.10 0.42 -15.07
CA TRP A 137 4.45 -0.30 -16.18
C TRP A 137 4.58 -1.82 -15.99
N GLU A 138 5.79 -2.28 -15.67
CA GLU A 138 6.12 -3.68 -15.44
C GLU A 138 5.32 -4.27 -14.26
N GLY A 139 5.21 -3.53 -13.15
CA GLY A 139 4.42 -3.94 -11.99
C GLY A 139 2.93 -4.03 -12.29
N ILE A 140 2.39 -3.11 -13.10
CA ILE A 140 0.99 -3.14 -13.57
C ILE A 140 0.75 -4.36 -14.46
N GLN A 141 1.69 -4.72 -15.36
CA GLN A 141 1.58 -5.93 -16.18
C GLN A 141 1.68 -7.20 -15.31
N ALA A 142 2.52 -7.21 -14.27
CA ALA A 142 2.56 -8.32 -13.32
C ALA A 142 1.21 -8.48 -12.59
N ALA A 143 0.61 -7.39 -12.13
CA ALA A 143 -0.72 -7.42 -11.51
C ALA A 143 -1.79 -7.98 -12.46
N LYS A 144 -1.77 -7.61 -13.74
CA LYS A 144 -2.68 -8.18 -14.75
C LYS A 144 -2.60 -9.71 -14.82
N VAL A 145 -1.38 -10.26 -14.75
CA VAL A 145 -1.16 -11.72 -14.78
C VAL A 145 -1.67 -12.37 -13.50
N LEU A 146 -1.42 -11.75 -12.34
CA LEU A 146 -1.80 -12.27 -11.03
C LEU A 146 -3.32 -12.22 -10.81
N GLU A 147 -3.97 -11.11 -11.15
CA GLU A 147 -5.43 -10.95 -11.05
C GLU A 147 -6.17 -11.98 -11.93
N ALA A 148 -5.65 -12.26 -13.12
CA ALA A 148 -6.19 -13.32 -13.99
C ALA A 148 -6.08 -14.72 -13.37
N GLN A 149 -5.17 -14.93 -12.40
CA GLN A 149 -5.03 -16.16 -11.62
C GLN A 149 -5.81 -16.12 -10.29
N GLY A 150 -6.59 -15.08 -10.04
CA GLY A 150 -7.35 -14.89 -8.81
C GLY A 150 -6.52 -14.40 -7.61
N ILE A 151 -5.29 -13.94 -7.85
CA ILE A 151 -4.43 -13.35 -6.83
C ILE A 151 -4.63 -11.84 -6.86
N ARG A 152 -5.26 -11.32 -5.80
CA ARG A 152 -5.57 -9.90 -5.69
C ARG A 152 -4.33 -9.06 -5.42
N CYS A 153 -4.25 -7.91 -6.10
CA CYS A 153 -3.11 -7.00 -6.00
C CYS A 153 -3.49 -5.66 -5.39
N ASN A 154 -2.55 -5.09 -4.65
CA ASN A 154 -2.55 -3.70 -4.18
C ASN A 154 -1.43 -2.93 -4.90
N LEU A 155 -1.76 -2.13 -5.91
CA LEU A 155 -0.79 -1.35 -6.66
C LEU A 155 -0.44 -0.07 -5.89
N THR A 156 0.79 0.00 -5.40
CA THR A 156 1.29 1.08 -4.51
C THR A 156 2.20 2.06 -5.24
N LEU A 157 2.64 3.10 -4.54
CA LEU A 157 3.46 4.18 -5.08
C LEU A 157 2.79 4.86 -6.29
N VAL A 158 1.48 5.07 -6.19
CA VAL A 158 0.70 5.82 -7.18
C VAL A 158 0.79 7.30 -6.87
N PHE A 159 1.36 8.06 -7.79
CA PHE A 159 1.55 9.51 -7.71
C PHE A 159 0.92 10.24 -8.90
N ALA A 160 0.84 9.58 -10.07
CA ALA A 160 0.24 10.13 -11.29
C ALA A 160 -1.13 9.52 -11.59
N PHE A 161 -1.96 10.29 -12.27
CA PHE A 161 -3.23 9.80 -12.80
C PHE A 161 -3.03 8.68 -13.84
N ALA A 162 -1.97 8.76 -14.66
CA ALA A 162 -1.61 7.71 -15.61
C ALA A 162 -1.43 6.34 -14.97
N GLN A 163 -0.76 6.30 -13.80
CA GLN A 163 -0.60 5.05 -13.04
C GLN A 163 -1.95 4.50 -12.57
N ALA A 164 -2.79 5.35 -11.95
CA ALA A 164 -4.10 4.93 -11.46
C ALA A 164 -4.99 4.38 -12.59
N ARG A 165 -5.02 5.09 -13.73
CA ARG A 165 -5.77 4.69 -14.91
C ARG A 165 -5.28 3.35 -15.47
N ALA A 166 -3.99 3.17 -15.68
CA ALA A 166 -3.42 1.92 -16.18
C ALA A 166 -3.70 0.74 -15.22
N CYS A 167 -3.67 0.95 -13.89
CA CYS A 167 -4.04 -0.07 -12.90
C CYS A 167 -5.51 -0.49 -13.03
N ALA A 168 -6.43 0.47 -13.20
CA ALA A 168 -7.85 0.15 -13.37
C ALA A 168 -8.14 -0.59 -14.69
N GLU A 169 -7.46 -0.19 -15.77
CA GLU A 169 -7.61 -0.80 -17.10
C GLU A 169 -7.16 -2.27 -17.15
N VAL A 170 -6.22 -2.69 -16.30
CA VAL A 170 -5.82 -4.10 -16.16
C VAL A 170 -6.67 -4.88 -15.15
N GLY A 171 -7.62 -4.23 -14.49
CA GLY A 171 -8.51 -4.86 -13.52
C GLY A 171 -7.87 -5.10 -12.17
N ALA A 172 -6.88 -4.30 -11.76
CA ALA A 172 -6.27 -4.40 -10.44
C ALA A 172 -7.32 -4.27 -9.33
N TYR A 173 -7.27 -5.12 -8.33
CA TYR A 173 -8.24 -5.13 -7.22
C TYR A 173 -8.22 -3.82 -6.43
N LEU A 174 -7.04 -3.28 -6.14
CA LEU A 174 -6.88 -2.09 -5.31
C LEU A 174 -5.65 -1.27 -5.71
N ILE A 175 -5.76 0.05 -5.61
CA ILE A 175 -4.62 0.97 -5.72
C ILE A 175 -4.44 1.77 -4.44
N SER A 176 -3.17 2.12 -4.12
CA SER A 176 -2.80 2.95 -2.99
C SER A 176 -2.13 4.25 -3.47
N PRO A 177 -2.91 5.27 -3.88
CA PRO A 177 -2.35 6.59 -4.19
C PRO A 177 -1.87 7.28 -2.91
N PHE A 178 -0.69 7.91 -3.00
CA PHE A 178 -0.03 8.55 -1.87
C PHE A 178 -0.40 10.03 -1.79
N VAL A 179 -0.94 10.44 -0.65
CA VAL A 179 -1.40 11.83 -0.42
C VAL A 179 -0.26 12.71 0.08
N GLY A 180 0.27 12.42 1.25
CA GLY A 180 1.23 13.31 1.90
C GLY A 180 2.58 13.39 1.22
N ARG A 181 3.03 12.36 0.47
CA ARG A 181 4.27 12.46 -0.31
C ARG A 181 4.13 13.39 -1.52
N ILE A 182 2.94 13.52 -2.08
CA ILE A 182 2.64 14.53 -3.09
C ILE A 182 2.72 15.91 -2.45
N LEU A 183 2.06 16.10 -1.30
CA LEU A 183 2.13 17.36 -0.54
C LEU A 183 3.57 17.75 -0.22
N ASP A 184 4.40 16.81 0.24
CA ASP A 184 5.81 17.07 0.56
C ASP A 184 6.58 17.63 -0.65
N TRP A 185 6.33 17.10 -1.85
CA TRP A 185 7.00 17.57 -3.06
C TRP A 185 6.60 19.01 -3.39
N TYR A 186 5.29 19.33 -3.38
CA TYR A 186 4.81 20.68 -3.68
C TYR A 186 5.24 21.69 -2.61
N LYS A 187 5.22 21.34 -1.34
CA LYS A 187 5.75 22.20 -0.26
C LYS A 187 7.25 22.49 -0.40
N ALA A 188 8.01 21.56 -0.92
CA ALA A 188 9.43 21.78 -1.21
C ALA A 188 9.66 22.72 -2.39
N GLN A 189 8.72 22.83 -3.34
CA GLN A 189 8.79 23.76 -4.48
C GLN A 189 8.33 25.17 -4.07
N ASP A 190 7.25 25.29 -3.29
CA ASP A 190 6.71 26.56 -2.81
C ASP A 190 6.16 26.41 -1.38
N ALA A 191 6.99 26.76 -0.39
CA ALA A 191 6.61 26.72 1.02
C ALA A 191 5.59 27.81 1.42
N SER A 192 5.32 28.79 0.56
CA SER A 192 4.39 29.90 0.81
C SER A 192 2.98 29.63 0.31
N ALA A 193 2.78 28.62 -0.50
CA ALA A 193 1.47 28.26 -1.04
C ALA A 193 0.56 27.68 0.04
N ASP A 194 -0.73 27.96 -0.08
CA ASP A 194 -1.77 27.36 0.76
C ASP A 194 -2.10 25.96 0.23
N PHE A 195 -1.73 24.95 1.01
CA PHE A 195 -2.00 23.54 0.76
C PHE A 195 -2.94 22.94 1.81
N ASP A 196 -3.70 23.74 2.56
CA ASP A 196 -4.57 23.21 3.60
C ASP A 196 -5.89 22.64 3.04
N GLY A 197 -6.32 21.53 3.62
CA GLY A 197 -7.60 20.89 3.33
C GLY A 197 -7.78 20.55 1.85
N ALA A 198 -8.83 21.09 1.22
CA ALA A 198 -9.15 20.85 -0.19
C ALA A 198 -8.12 21.42 -1.19
N ASN A 199 -7.18 22.29 -0.72
CA ASN A 199 -6.10 22.81 -1.56
C ASN A 199 -4.93 21.84 -1.66
N ASP A 200 -4.83 20.84 -0.78
CA ASP A 200 -3.78 19.83 -0.79
C ASP A 200 -3.71 19.11 -2.14
N PRO A 201 -2.54 19.11 -2.82
CA PRO A 201 -2.40 18.47 -4.13
C PRO A 201 -2.57 16.95 -4.08
N GLY A 202 -2.23 16.30 -2.97
CA GLY A 202 -2.45 14.87 -2.77
C GLY A 202 -3.95 14.55 -2.60
N VAL A 203 -4.68 15.37 -1.85
CA VAL A 203 -6.15 15.27 -1.74
C VAL A 203 -6.80 15.46 -3.11
N LYS A 204 -6.39 16.47 -3.89
CA LYS A 204 -6.90 16.70 -5.25
C LYS A 204 -6.64 15.50 -6.16
N SER A 205 -5.45 14.92 -6.08
CA SER A 205 -5.07 13.73 -6.87
C SER A 205 -5.98 12.55 -6.57
N VAL A 206 -6.14 12.17 -5.31
CA VAL A 206 -6.98 11.02 -4.92
C VAL A 206 -8.45 11.28 -5.23
N THR A 207 -8.94 12.48 -5.01
CA THR A 207 -10.31 12.89 -5.36
C THR A 207 -10.57 12.75 -6.86
N HIS A 208 -9.61 13.16 -7.70
CA HIS A 208 -9.69 13.02 -9.16
C HIS A 208 -9.75 11.55 -9.58
N ILE A 209 -8.86 10.71 -9.04
CA ILE A 209 -8.81 9.27 -9.30
C ILE A 209 -10.14 8.60 -8.88
N TYR A 210 -10.61 8.87 -7.67
CA TYR A 210 -11.87 8.32 -7.16
C TYR A 210 -13.05 8.66 -8.08
N ASN A 211 -13.21 9.95 -8.43
CA ASN A 211 -14.29 10.40 -9.29
C ASN A 211 -14.22 9.77 -10.69
N TYR A 212 -13.02 9.65 -11.25
CA TYR A 212 -12.80 8.99 -12.54
C TYR A 212 -13.22 7.52 -12.49
N PHE A 213 -12.77 6.76 -11.48
CA PHE A 213 -13.12 5.34 -11.35
C PHE A 213 -14.63 5.16 -11.20
N LYS A 214 -15.27 5.96 -10.34
CA LYS A 214 -16.72 5.86 -10.14
C LYS A 214 -17.51 6.28 -11.36
N LYS A 215 -17.05 7.29 -12.11
CA LYS A 215 -17.68 7.74 -13.35
C LYS A 215 -17.60 6.67 -14.45
N HIS A 216 -16.45 6.02 -14.60
CA HIS A 216 -16.24 5.05 -15.69
C HIS A 216 -16.54 3.61 -15.29
N GLY A 217 -17.03 3.38 -14.07
CA GLY A 217 -17.47 2.06 -13.61
C GLY A 217 -16.35 1.06 -13.39
N TYR A 218 -15.14 1.54 -13.04
CA TYR A 218 -14.06 0.64 -12.61
C TYR A 218 -14.33 0.10 -11.20
N ASP A 219 -14.15 -1.20 -11.03
CA ASP A 219 -14.31 -1.89 -9.74
C ASP A 219 -13.07 -1.76 -8.84
N THR A 220 -11.96 -1.27 -9.38
CA THR A 220 -10.72 -1.06 -8.64
C THR A 220 -10.96 -0.14 -7.44
N ILE A 221 -10.59 -0.63 -6.25
CA ILE A 221 -10.74 0.09 -4.99
C ILE A 221 -9.67 1.17 -4.90
N VAL A 222 -10.07 2.39 -4.54
CA VAL A 222 -9.16 3.50 -4.25
C VAL A 222 -8.89 3.55 -2.75
N MET A 223 -7.63 3.38 -2.35
CA MET A 223 -7.20 3.47 -0.96
C MET A 223 -6.17 4.59 -0.78
N GLY A 224 -6.60 5.75 -0.31
CA GLY A 224 -5.67 6.84 0.03
C GLY A 224 -4.65 6.38 1.07
N ALA A 225 -3.39 6.78 0.90
CA ALA A 225 -2.26 6.32 1.71
C ALA A 225 -1.25 7.43 2.04
N SER A 226 -0.38 7.17 3.03
CA SER A 226 0.76 8.04 3.36
C SER A 226 0.35 9.45 3.78
N PHE A 227 -0.54 9.56 4.76
CA PHE A 227 -1.06 10.83 5.28
C PHE A 227 -0.04 11.56 6.16
N ARG A 228 -0.12 12.91 6.19
CA ARG A 228 0.67 13.80 7.05
C ARG A 228 -0.14 14.38 8.21
N ASN A 229 -1.44 14.57 8.01
CA ASN A 229 -2.35 15.16 8.99
C ASN A 229 -3.78 14.62 8.83
N ILE A 230 -4.62 14.84 9.84
CA ILE A 230 -6.03 14.42 9.79
C ILE A 230 -6.87 15.22 8.78
N GLY A 231 -6.45 16.41 8.39
CA GLY A 231 -7.13 17.23 7.39
C GLY A 231 -7.20 16.54 6.03
N GLU A 232 -6.10 15.89 5.60
CA GLU A 232 -6.08 15.06 4.38
C GLU A 232 -7.11 13.91 4.45
N ILE A 233 -7.24 13.28 5.64
CA ILE A 233 -8.19 12.19 5.88
C ILE A 233 -9.62 12.71 5.86
N GLN A 234 -9.87 13.85 6.49
CA GLN A 234 -11.18 14.50 6.55
C GLN A 234 -11.68 14.88 5.14
N GLU A 235 -10.81 15.42 4.30
CA GLU A 235 -11.15 15.78 2.90
C GLU A 235 -11.36 14.55 2.00
N LEU A 236 -10.85 13.38 2.38
CA LEU A 236 -11.05 12.12 1.66
C LEU A 236 -12.10 11.21 2.30
N ALA A 237 -12.85 11.68 3.31
CA ALA A 237 -13.94 10.92 3.91
C ALA A 237 -14.98 10.52 2.85
N GLY A 238 -15.30 9.23 2.75
CA GLY A 238 -16.11 8.63 1.69
C GLY A 238 -15.28 7.95 0.58
N CYS A 239 -13.95 8.05 0.61
CA CYS A 239 -13.09 7.20 -0.21
C CYS A 239 -13.34 5.73 0.12
N ASP A 240 -13.15 4.83 -0.84
CA ASP A 240 -13.41 3.40 -0.62
C ASP A 240 -12.63 2.87 0.60
N ARG A 241 -11.35 3.22 0.69
CA ARG A 241 -10.48 2.89 1.83
C ARG A 241 -9.47 4.02 2.11
N LEU A 242 -9.03 4.11 3.36
CA LEU A 242 -7.90 4.95 3.76
C LEU A 242 -7.00 4.13 4.69
N THR A 243 -5.71 4.00 4.33
CA THR A 243 -4.72 3.34 5.20
C THR A 243 -4.00 4.39 6.03
N ILE A 244 -4.19 4.31 7.33
CA ILE A 244 -3.90 5.38 8.28
C ILE A 244 -2.93 4.87 9.33
N SER A 245 -1.90 5.67 9.65
CA SER A 245 -0.94 5.33 10.70
C SER A 245 -1.58 5.36 12.10
N PRO A 246 -1.08 4.58 13.06
CA PRO A 246 -1.60 4.57 14.44
C PRO A 246 -1.67 5.96 15.07
N LYS A 247 -0.68 6.82 14.79
CA LYS A 247 -0.66 8.20 15.28
C LYS A 247 -1.89 9.00 14.84
N LEU A 248 -2.22 8.93 13.55
CA LEU A 248 -3.37 9.65 13.00
C LEU A 248 -4.71 9.00 13.37
N LEU A 249 -4.74 7.67 13.56
CA LEU A 249 -5.90 6.98 14.13
C LEU A 249 -6.20 7.46 15.55
N ALA A 250 -5.16 7.62 16.38
CA ALA A 250 -5.28 8.19 17.73
C ALA A 250 -5.83 9.62 17.71
N GLU A 251 -5.33 10.46 16.80
CA GLU A 251 -5.78 11.84 16.66
C GLU A 251 -7.25 11.93 16.23
N LEU A 252 -7.67 11.09 15.27
CA LEU A 252 -9.08 10.97 14.86
C LEU A 252 -9.97 10.44 15.99
N ALA A 253 -9.48 9.49 16.79
CA ALA A 253 -10.21 8.93 17.92
C ALA A 253 -10.40 9.96 19.05
N ALA A 254 -9.45 10.89 19.23
CA ALA A 254 -9.49 11.96 20.22
C ALA A 254 -10.29 13.21 19.76
N THR A 255 -10.73 13.25 18.51
CA THR A 255 -11.42 14.41 17.92
C THR A 255 -12.93 14.17 17.87
N ASP A 256 -13.71 15.00 18.61
CA ASP A 256 -15.18 14.91 18.71
C ASP A 256 -15.94 15.88 17.79
N ALA A 257 -15.26 16.48 16.81
CA ALA A 257 -15.87 17.37 15.84
C ALA A 257 -16.68 16.58 14.77
N PRO A 258 -17.72 17.18 14.14
CA PRO A 258 -18.41 16.55 13.02
C PRO A 258 -17.47 16.26 11.85
N LEU A 259 -17.62 15.08 11.23
CA LEU A 259 -16.95 14.70 10.00
C LEU A 259 -17.95 14.69 8.85
N THR A 260 -17.69 15.48 7.82
CA THR A 260 -18.53 15.52 6.61
C THR A 260 -17.99 14.57 5.57
N GLN A 261 -18.82 13.68 5.04
CA GLN A 261 -18.45 12.88 3.88
C GLN A 261 -18.23 13.78 2.67
N LYS A 262 -17.07 13.72 2.06
CA LYS A 262 -16.63 14.56 0.92
C LYS A 262 -16.74 13.82 -0.41
N LEU A 263 -16.35 12.53 -0.42
CA LEU A 263 -16.40 11.70 -1.62
C LEU A 263 -17.70 10.91 -1.68
N LEU A 264 -18.42 11.09 -2.78
CA LEU A 264 -19.67 10.39 -3.06
C LEU A 264 -19.55 9.67 -4.40
N PRO A 265 -20.17 8.48 -4.55
CA PRO A 265 -20.20 7.79 -5.84
C PRO A 265 -20.79 8.71 -6.93
N ALA A 266 -20.18 8.69 -8.12
CA ALA A 266 -20.70 9.45 -9.26
C ALA A 266 -22.12 8.99 -9.63
N THR A 267 -23.03 9.94 -9.79
CA THR A 267 -24.42 9.69 -10.24
C THR A 267 -24.47 9.48 -11.75
N GLU A 268 -23.60 10.15 -12.50
CA GLU A 268 -23.49 10.00 -13.94
C GLU A 268 -22.41 8.99 -14.29
N LYS A 269 -22.72 8.08 -15.21
CA LYS A 269 -21.79 7.08 -15.74
C LYS A 269 -21.40 7.46 -17.17
N ALA A 270 -20.16 7.15 -17.53
CA ALA A 270 -19.64 7.31 -18.88
C ALA A 270 -18.85 6.07 -19.29
N GLU A 271 -18.82 5.78 -20.57
CA GLU A 271 -17.99 4.71 -21.10
C GLU A 271 -16.51 5.00 -20.79
N ALA A 272 -15.76 3.94 -20.45
CA ALA A 272 -14.32 4.06 -20.22
C ALA A 272 -13.62 4.37 -21.56
N PRO A 273 -12.63 5.28 -21.57
CA PRO A 273 -11.79 5.51 -22.73
C PRO A 273 -11.04 4.24 -23.16
N ALA A 274 -10.51 4.21 -24.39
CA ALA A 274 -9.62 3.16 -24.83
C ALA A 274 -8.42 3.01 -23.89
N ALA A 275 -7.99 1.76 -23.65
CA ALA A 275 -6.89 1.47 -22.73
C ALA A 275 -5.59 2.19 -23.15
N MET A 276 -4.84 2.61 -22.15
CA MET A 276 -3.55 3.30 -22.32
C MET A 276 -2.51 2.35 -22.91
N THR A 277 -1.73 2.82 -23.87
CA THR A 277 -0.55 2.10 -24.37
C THR A 277 0.65 2.32 -23.45
N GLU A 278 1.66 1.43 -23.51
CA GLU A 278 2.91 1.62 -22.79
C GLU A 278 3.58 2.94 -23.10
N GLN A 279 3.60 3.33 -24.39
CA GLN A 279 4.20 4.58 -24.84
C GLN A 279 3.49 5.81 -24.23
N ALA A 280 2.15 5.79 -24.20
CA ALA A 280 1.37 6.85 -23.58
C ALA A 280 1.62 6.92 -22.06
N PHE A 281 1.61 5.77 -21.38
CA PHE A 281 1.93 5.69 -19.94
C PHE A 281 3.31 6.28 -19.63
N ARG A 282 4.35 5.83 -20.34
CA ARG A 282 5.72 6.31 -20.11
C ARG A 282 5.88 7.80 -20.42
N TRP A 283 5.16 8.29 -21.44
CA TRP A 283 5.19 9.70 -21.80
C TRP A 283 4.49 10.56 -20.73
N GLU A 284 3.28 10.20 -20.30
CA GLU A 284 2.56 10.93 -19.25
C GLU A 284 3.33 10.91 -17.91
N MET A 285 3.98 9.79 -17.57
CA MET A 285 4.87 9.73 -16.40
C MET A 285 6.08 10.66 -16.55
N ASN A 286 6.68 10.73 -17.73
CA ASN A 286 7.83 11.62 -18.00
C ASN A 286 7.47 13.09 -17.91
N GLU A 287 6.25 13.49 -18.28
CA GLU A 287 5.78 14.88 -18.18
C GLU A 287 5.45 15.29 -16.73
N ASP A 288 5.17 14.35 -15.86
CA ASP A 288 4.90 14.61 -14.44
C ASP A 288 6.18 14.44 -13.58
N ALA A 289 6.89 15.55 -13.38
CA ALA A 289 8.12 15.57 -12.60
C ALA A 289 7.91 15.09 -11.17
N MET A 290 6.82 15.49 -10.50
CA MET A 290 6.48 15.06 -9.14
C MET A 290 6.31 13.55 -9.09
N ALA A 291 5.51 12.97 -9.98
CA ALA A 291 5.25 11.54 -9.97
C ALA A 291 6.51 10.71 -10.29
N THR A 292 7.30 11.13 -11.29
CA THR A 292 8.55 10.45 -11.68
C THR A 292 9.57 10.44 -10.54
N GLU A 293 9.77 11.59 -9.88
CA GLU A 293 10.69 11.72 -8.76
C GLU A 293 10.23 10.91 -7.54
N LYS A 294 8.95 10.99 -7.20
CA LYS A 294 8.41 10.29 -6.01
C LYS A 294 8.30 8.79 -6.19
N LEU A 295 7.96 8.30 -7.37
CA LEU A 295 7.98 6.87 -7.68
C LEU A 295 9.39 6.30 -7.54
N SER A 296 10.37 6.93 -8.19
CA SER A 296 11.78 6.52 -8.12
C SER A 296 12.33 6.60 -6.70
N GLN A 297 12.02 7.66 -5.96
CA GLN A 297 12.40 7.80 -4.56
C GLN A 297 11.78 6.70 -3.69
N GLY A 298 10.49 6.39 -3.90
CA GLY A 298 9.77 5.37 -3.14
C GLY A 298 10.36 3.97 -3.34
N ILE A 299 10.62 3.59 -4.59
CA ILE A 299 11.26 2.31 -4.93
C ILE A 299 12.65 2.20 -4.28
N ARG A 300 13.50 3.24 -4.41
CA ARG A 300 14.83 3.26 -3.77
C ARG A 300 14.75 3.14 -2.26
N GLN A 301 13.80 3.86 -1.61
CA GLN A 301 13.68 3.81 -0.15
C GLN A 301 13.27 2.43 0.34
N PHE A 302 12.32 1.78 -0.34
CA PHE A 302 11.92 0.42 0.02
C PHE A 302 13.04 -0.60 -0.22
N ALA A 303 13.83 -0.42 -1.28
CA ALA A 303 15.02 -1.26 -1.50
C ALA A 303 16.07 -1.07 -0.40
N ILE A 304 16.35 0.17 0.02
CA ILE A 304 17.26 0.47 1.14
C ILE A 304 16.78 -0.16 2.45
N ASP A 305 15.49 -0.10 2.73
CA ASP A 305 14.92 -0.67 3.95
C ASP A 305 14.92 -2.21 3.90
N GLN A 306 14.71 -2.79 2.72
CA GLN A 306 14.87 -4.22 2.48
C GLN A 306 16.34 -4.68 2.72
N GLU A 307 17.32 -3.94 2.20
CA GLU A 307 18.75 -4.24 2.43
C GLU A 307 19.14 -4.15 3.90
N LYS A 308 18.60 -3.17 4.65
CA LYS A 308 18.80 -3.10 6.10
C LYS A 308 18.17 -4.30 6.82
N LEU A 309 16.98 -4.72 6.42
CA LEU A 309 16.34 -5.91 6.95
C LEU A 309 17.19 -7.16 6.69
N GLU A 310 17.65 -7.34 5.45
CA GLU A 310 18.52 -8.43 5.06
C GLU A 310 19.84 -8.44 5.85
N SER A 311 20.42 -7.26 6.11
CA SER A 311 21.62 -7.13 6.96
C SER A 311 21.37 -7.63 8.38
N ILE A 312 20.24 -7.27 9.00
CA ILE A 312 19.88 -7.76 10.34
C ILE A 312 19.67 -9.28 10.33
N LEU A 313 19.00 -9.80 9.29
CA LEU A 313 18.77 -11.25 9.17
C LEU A 313 20.09 -12.01 8.95
N SER A 314 21.05 -11.42 8.23
CA SER A 314 22.36 -12.04 7.99
C SER A 314 23.18 -12.24 9.27
N GLU A 315 22.97 -11.40 10.30
CA GLU A 315 23.62 -11.56 11.61
C GLU A 315 23.09 -12.80 12.38
N LEU A 316 21.95 -13.34 11.96
CA LEU A 316 21.31 -14.54 12.55
C LEU A 316 21.60 -15.81 11.74
N VAL A 317 22.18 -15.66 10.51
CA VAL A 317 22.59 -16.78 9.65
C VAL A 317 23.97 -17.28 10.06
#